data_b25af74d98faa9de7fecd1b87d4ebba8
#
_entry.id   b25af74d98faa9de7fecd1b87d4ebba8
#
_cell.length_a   1.000
_cell.length_b   1.000
_cell.length_c   1.000
_cell.angle_alpha   90.00
_cell.angle_beta   90.00
_cell.angle_gamma   90.00
#
_symmetry.space_group_name_H-M   'P 1'
#
loop_
_entity.id
_entity.type
_entity.pdbx_description
1 polymer ?
#
loop_
_entity_poly.entity_id
_entity_poly.type
_entity_poly.pdbx_seq_one_letter_code
_entity_poly.pdbx_strand_id
1 'polypeptide(L)'
;MKPVDDLKALLGALPSAPDYLYDWKALSRFPCLKSYFDGMAKTHQHLPWHGEDDVWTHTKMVCEALTGLPYFRMLTDETRNALALAALLHDIGKISCTRLEDGILRSPRHGPLGAQLARKMLWTEFGLSGTPEKQRFREAVCLLIRYHTQPLHLFEKQDAVAQALKLAANGELVPGFSWHTLCLLSEADALGRIAPDKEAKRNDVELTREAAREAGCYDRPFAFPSAHTERALFRGGRVWPEQELYDDTWGEVILLCGLPGTGKDTWIRSNYHGLPTVCLDDLRVKLGVKPSGNSGGLIQAAKEQAREYLRKRQPFIWNATNLTSKRKELIDLFESYGARVKIVFLETGW
;
A
#
# COMPACT_ATOMS: atom_id res chain seq x y z
N MET A 1 13.66 9.42 -23.74
CA MET A 1 14.44 8.43 -22.97
C MET A 1 13.57 7.20 -22.78
N LYS A 2 14.14 6.01 -22.67
CA LYS A 2 13.33 4.79 -22.41
C LYS A 2 13.09 4.68 -20.89
N PRO A 3 11.94 4.23 -20.41
CA PRO A 3 11.62 4.14 -18.96
C PRO A 3 12.65 3.38 -18.10
N VAL A 4 13.43 2.48 -18.70
CA VAL A 4 14.49 1.72 -18.00
C VAL A 4 15.70 2.57 -17.68
N ASP A 5 16.07 3.49 -18.59
CA ASP A 5 17.19 4.42 -18.38
C ASP A 5 16.84 5.46 -17.33
N ASP A 6 15.55 5.85 -17.27
CA ASP A 6 15.03 6.79 -16.28
C ASP A 6 15.02 6.19 -14.87
N LEU A 7 14.67 4.92 -14.71
CA LEU A 7 14.70 4.24 -13.39
C LEU A 7 16.12 4.15 -12.85
N LYS A 8 17.10 3.74 -13.67
CA LYS A 8 18.50 3.67 -13.25
C LYS A 8 19.05 5.04 -12.84
N ALA A 9 18.72 6.08 -13.60
CA ALA A 9 19.11 7.44 -13.30
C ALA A 9 18.43 7.97 -12.02
N LEU A 10 17.14 7.64 -11.80
CA LEU A 10 16.42 7.94 -10.57
C LEU A 10 17.11 7.31 -9.35
N LEU A 11 17.35 5.99 -9.40
CA LEU A 11 17.99 5.28 -8.29
C LEU A 11 19.40 5.77 -8.02
N GLY A 12 20.15 6.14 -9.08
CA GLY A 12 21.50 6.72 -8.95
C GLY A 12 21.52 8.12 -8.34
N ALA A 13 20.39 8.82 -8.28
CA ALA A 13 20.27 10.13 -7.63
C ALA A 13 19.80 10.05 -6.17
N LEU A 14 19.48 8.83 -5.69
CA LEU A 14 19.10 8.58 -4.29
C LEU A 14 20.35 8.36 -3.42
N PRO A 15 20.22 8.54 -2.08
CA PRO A 15 21.35 8.40 -1.15
C PRO A 15 22.00 7.01 -1.17
N SER A 16 23.28 6.97 -1.42
CA SER A 16 24.11 5.76 -1.41
C SER A 16 25.46 6.02 -0.78
N ALA A 17 26.17 4.96 -0.41
CA ALA A 17 27.54 5.06 0.12
C ALA A 17 28.48 5.75 -0.91
N PRO A 18 29.51 6.53 -0.49
CA PRO A 18 29.87 6.75 0.93
C PRO A 18 29.09 7.88 1.61
N ASP A 19 28.55 8.85 0.86
CA ASP A 19 28.12 10.13 1.41
C ASP A 19 26.65 10.16 1.85
N TYR A 20 25.83 9.27 1.30
CA TYR A 20 24.38 9.18 1.57
C TYR A 20 23.63 10.51 1.32
N LEU A 21 23.92 11.17 0.21
CA LEU A 21 23.30 12.44 -0.17
C LEU A 21 22.33 12.27 -1.35
N TYR A 22 21.25 13.07 -1.36
CA TYR A 22 20.38 13.21 -2.54
C TYR A 22 21.03 14.09 -3.59
N ASP A 23 21.08 13.65 -4.84
CA ASP A 23 21.43 14.53 -5.97
C ASP A 23 20.19 15.32 -6.43
N TRP A 24 19.92 16.42 -5.75
CA TRP A 24 18.77 17.28 -6.05
C TRP A 24 18.78 17.81 -7.49
N LYS A 25 19.97 18.02 -8.08
CA LYS A 25 20.12 18.50 -9.45
C LYS A 25 19.71 17.40 -10.43
N ALA A 26 20.11 16.16 -10.21
CA ALA A 26 19.72 15.02 -11.03
C ALA A 26 18.22 14.73 -10.88
N LEU A 27 17.69 14.73 -9.67
CA LEU A 27 16.25 14.54 -9.40
C LEU A 27 15.39 15.59 -10.09
N SER A 28 15.81 16.86 -10.10
CA SER A 28 15.08 17.95 -10.75
C SER A 28 15.09 17.90 -12.29
N ARG A 29 15.88 17.00 -12.90
CA ARG A 29 15.87 16.79 -14.35
C ARG A 29 14.68 15.96 -14.83
N PHE A 30 14.02 15.21 -13.93
CA PHE A 30 12.80 14.48 -14.26
C PHE A 30 11.60 15.43 -14.22
N PRO A 31 10.93 15.70 -15.36
CA PRO A 31 9.81 16.65 -15.41
C PRO A 31 8.69 16.34 -14.44
N CYS A 32 8.37 15.04 -14.25
CA CYS A 32 7.36 14.58 -13.32
C CYS A 32 7.72 14.92 -11.87
N LEU A 33 8.97 14.68 -11.42
CA LEU A 33 9.41 15.02 -10.07
C LEU A 33 9.49 16.54 -9.89
N LYS A 34 10.03 17.25 -10.87
CA LYS A 34 10.11 18.73 -10.81
C LYS A 34 8.73 19.35 -10.65
N SER A 35 7.72 18.84 -11.35
CA SER A 35 6.33 19.29 -11.21
C SER A 35 5.80 19.11 -9.78
N TYR A 36 6.12 17.99 -9.12
CA TYR A 36 5.78 17.78 -7.72
C TYR A 36 6.56 18.71 -6.79
N PHE A 37 7.86 18.91 -6.99
CA PHE A 37 8.67 19.83 -6.19
C PHE A 37 8.14 21.26 -6.26
N ASP A 38 7.82 21.72 -7.48
CA ASP A 38 7.24 23.05 -7.70
C ASP A 38 5.84 23.17 -7.07
N GLY A 39 5.05 22.09 -7.05
CA GLY A 39 3.75 22.04 -6.39
C GLY A 39 3.87 22.07 -4.87
N MET A 40 4.79 21.30 -4.29
CA MET A 40 5.06 21.29 -2.85
C MET A 40 5.58 22.63 -2.36
N ALA A 41 6.44 23.31 -3.12
CA ALA A 41 6.96 24.66 -2.79
C ALA A 41 5.87 25.76 -2.77
N LYS A 42 4.73 25.50 -3.41
CA LYS A 42 3.55 26.41 -3.40
C LYS A 42 2.50 26.00 -2.37
N THR A 43 2.72 24.89 -1.67
CA THR A 43 1.76 24.36 -0.69
C THR A 43 2.22 24.73 0.71
N HIS A 44 1.56 25.74 1.28
CA HIS A 44 1.83 26.19 2.65
C HIS A 44 1.28 25.22 3.69
N GLN A 45 1.88 25.21 4.87
CA GLN A 45 1.52 24.38 6.00
C GLN A 45 1.14 25.27 7.21
N HIS A 46 0.53 24.66 8.24
CA HIS A 46 0.09 25.43 9.40
C HIS A 46 1.29 25.77 10.32
N LEU A 47 1.59 27.04 10.47
CA LEU A 47 2.78 27.58 11.13
C LEU A 47 3.12 27.00 12.50
N PRO A 48 2.20 26.81 13.47
CA PRO A 48 2.60 26.24 14.77
C PRO A 48 3.23 24.86 14.68
N TRP A 49 2.90 24.07 13.63
CA TRP A 49 3.36 22.71 13.46
C TRP A 49 4.42 22.55 12.34
N HIS A 50 4.62 23.60 11.53
CA HIS A 50 5.53 23.64 10.40
C HIS A 50 6.11 25.06 10.24
N GLY A 51 7.09 25.39 11.09
CA GLY A 51 7.78 26.66 11.05
C GLY A 51 8.64 26.87 9.79
N GLU A 52 8.86 25.79 9.04
CA GLU A 52 9.51 25.79 7.72
C GLU A 52 8.58 26.25 6.57
N ASP A 53 7.31 26.47 6.84
CA ASP A 53 6.24 27.04 6.00
C ASP A 53 5.75 26.13 4.87
N ASP A 54 6.56 25.78 3.87
CA ASP A 54 6.12 25.02 2.70
C ASP A 54 6.49 23.53 2.73
N VAL A 55 5.70 22.71 2.01
CA VAL A 55 5.89 21.25 1.95
C VAL A 55 7.23 20.84 1.33
N TRP A 56 7.77 21.61 0.38
CA TRP A 56 9.03 21.26 -0.27
C TRP A 56 10.22 21.47 0.66
N THR A 57 10.24 22.56 1.40
CA THR A 57 11.26 22.83 2.42
C THR A 57 11.22 21.76 3.51
N HIS A 58 10.02 21.43 4.00
CA HIS A 58 9.81 20.31 4.92
C HIS A 58 10.36 18.99 4.34
N THR A 59 9.98 18.64 3.11
CA THR A 59 10.42 17.38 2.46
C THR A 59 11.95 17.28 2.38
N LYS A 60 12.66 18.37 2.05
CA LYS A 60 14.13 18.36 2.04
C LYS A 60 14.71 18.11 3.43
N MET A 61 14.17 18.76 4.46
CA MET A 61 14.60 18.56 5.84
C MET A 61 14.35 17.11 6.30
N VAL A 62 13.23 16.50 5.93
CA VAL A 62 12.94 15.08 6.18
C VAL A 62 13.94 14.16 5.48
N CYS A 63 14.25 14.43 4.22
CA CYS A 63 15.25 13.67 3.45
C CYS A 63 16.66 13.75 4.09
N GLU A 64 17.07 14.92 4.54
CA GLU A 64 18.34 15.13 5.24
C GLU A 64 18.35 14.44 6.60
N ALA A 65 17.28 14.57 7.38
CA ALA A 65 17.13 13.88 8.65
C ALA A 65 17.22 12.35 8.49
N LEU A 66 16.54 11.79 7.48
CA LEU A 66 16.56 10.35 7.20
C LEU A 66 17.99 9.84 6.94
N THR A 67 18.76 10.53 6.12
CA THR A 67 20.14 10.11 5.77
C THR A 67 21.10 10.24 6.95
N GLY A 68 20.75 11.07 7.95
CA GLY A 68 21.46 11.18 9.23
C GLY A 68 21.21 10.02 10.19
N LEU A 69 20.13 9.25 10.04
CA LEU A 69 19.81 8.13 10.91
C LEU A 69 20.78 6.95 10.69
N PRO A 70 21.44 6.42 11.75
CA PRO A 70 22.39 5.31 11.59
C PRO A 70 21.76 4.07 10.96
N TYR A 71 20.54 3.71 11.36
CA TYR A 71 19.83 2.54 10.86
C TYR A 71 19.47 2.64 9.36
N PHE A 72 19.27 3.84 8.82
CA PHE A 72 19.08 4.04 7.37
C PHE A 72 20.28 3.53 6.57
N ARG A 73 21.48 3.79 7.03
CA ARG A 73 22.73 3.38 6.37
C ARG A 73 22.97 1.86 6.43
N MET A 74 22.37 1.18 7.40
CA MET A 74 22.49 -0.27 7.59
C MET A 74 21.51 -1.08 6.72
N LEU A 75 20.54 -0.42 6.09
CA LEU A 75 19.58 -1.08 5.20
C LEU A 75 20.24 -1.61 3.93
N THR A 76 19.64 -2.67 3.35
CA THR A 76 20.01 -3.11 1.99
C THR A 76 19.75 -1.99 0.98
N ASP A 77 20.46 -1.99 -0.14
CA ASP A 77 20.32 -0.97 -1.19
C ASP A 77 18.88 -0.85 -1.68
N GLU A 78 18.19 -1.95 -1.87
CA GLU A 78 16.79 -1.96 -2.33
C GLU A 78 15.87 -1.31 -1.29
N THR A 79 15.96 -1.71 -0.02
CA THR A 79 15.13 -1.14 1.05
C THR A 79 15.46 0.33 1.29
N ARG A 80 16.75 0.68 1.26
CA ARG A 80 17.21 2.07 1.41
C ARG A 80 16.68 2.96 0.29
N ASN A 81 16.76 2.51 -0.96
CA ASN A 81 16.23 3.24 -2.11
C ASN A 81 14.71 3.42 -2.03
N ALA A 82 13.96 2.38 -1.61
CA ALA A 82 12.53 2.48 -1.42
C ALA A 82 12.16 3.49 -0.32
N LEU A 83 12.89 3.47 0.79
CA LEU A 83 12.68 4.38 1.91
C LEU A 83 13.08 5.82 1.55
N ALA A 84 14.21 6.02 0.87
CA ALA A 84 14.64 7.33 0.39
C ALA A 84 13.63 7.93 -0.60
N LEU A 85 13.13 7.13 -1.53
CA LEU A 85 12.12 7.57 -2.48
C LEU A 85 10.78 7.85 -1.78
N ALA A 86 10.43 7.07 -0.77
CA ALA A 86 9.25 7.33 0.04
C ALA A 86 9.38 8.65 0.82
N ALA A 87 10.53 8.95 1.41
CA ALA A 87 10.78 10.22 2.08
C ALA A 87 10.67 11.43 1.13
N LEU A 88 11.20 11.29 -0.09
CA LEU A 88 11.08 12.32 -1.13
C LEU A 88 9.62 12.60 -1.54
N LEU A 89 8.74 11.61 -1.44
CA LEU A 89 7.38 11.66 -1.97
C LEU A 89 6.28 11.60 -0.89
N HIS A 90 6.63 11.51 0.41
CA HIS A 90 5.66 11.21 1.47
C HIS A 90 4.50 12.21 1.52
N ASP A 91 4.78 13.46 1.21
CA ASP A 91 3.86 14.58 1.32
C ASP A 91 3.32 15.12 -0.01
N ILE A 92 3.59 14.48 -1.15
CA ILE A 92 3.05 14.94 -2.45
C ILE A 92 1.53 15.00 -2.51
N GLY A 93 0.83 14.25 -1.67
CA GLY A 93 -0.62 14.30 -1.55
C GLY A 93 -1.14 15.63 -1.00
N LYS A 94 -0.34 16.37 -0.23
CA LYS A 94 -0.69 17.68 0.32
C LYS A 94 -1.00 18.70 -0.77
N ILE A 95 -0.36 18.62 -1.93
CA ILE A 95 -0.62 19.50 -3.08
C ILE A 95 -2.11 19.55 -3.45
N SER A 96 -2.81 18.43 -3.34
CA SER A 96 -4.20 18.29 -3.81
C SER A 96 -5.24 18.35 -2.69
N CYS A 97 -4.84 18.21 -1.43
CA CYS A 97 -5.78 18.07 -0.32
C CYS A 97 -5.60 19.13 0.78
N THR A 98 -4.57 19.97 0.72
CA THR A 98 -4.40 21.06 1.67
C THR A 98 -5.50 22.10 1.47
N ARG A 99 -6.18 22.46 2.55
CA ARG A 99 -7.26 23.43 2.57
C ARG A 99 -7.34 24.14 3.92
N LEU A 100 -7.86 25.35 3.91
CA LEU A 100 -8.12 26.12 5.11
C LEU A 100 -9.46 25.68 5.71
N GLU A 101 -9.45 25.18 6.94
CA GLU A 101 -10.63 24.81 7.73
C GLU A 101 -10.53 25.50 9.08
N ASP A 102 -11.49 26.35 9.42
CA ASP A 102 -11.54 27.09 10.69
C ASP A 102 -10.23 27.86 11.03
N GLY A 103 -9.62 28.46 10.02
CA GLY A 103 -8.35 29.18 10.17
C GLY A 103 -7.09 28.31 10.28
N ILE A 104 -7.22 26.99 10.15
CA ILE A 104 -6.13 26.01 10.22
C ILE A 104 -5.93 25.37 8.85
N LEU A 105 -4.69 25.37 8.35
CA LEU A 105 -4.34 24.60 7.16
C LEU A 105 -4.28 23.10 7.51
N ARG A 106 -5.14 22.30 6.89
CA ARG A 106 -5.25 20.86 7.07
C ARG A 106 -5.03 20.13 5.76
N SER A 107 -4.43 18.95 5.84
CA SER A 107 -4.15 18.09 4.68
C SER A 107 -4.74 16.68 4.89
N PRO A 108 -6.07 16.53 4.95
CA PRO A 108 -6.68 15.26 5.27
C PRO A 108 -6.39 14.21 4.20
N ARG A 109 -6.03 12.99 4.65
CA ARG A 109 -5.76 11.84 3.79
C ARG A 109 -4.61 12.05 2.78
N HIS A 110 -3.65 12.95 3.07
CA HIS A 110 -2.50 13.18 2.18
C HIS A 110 -1.68 11.90 1.92
N GLY A 111 -1.46 11.05 2.93
CA GLY A 111 -0.72 9.79 2.76
C GLY A 111 -1.36 8.83 1.74
N PRO A 112 -2.65 8.43 1.87
CA PRO A 112 -3.35 7.65 0.85
C PRO A 112 -3.37 8.28 -0.54
N LEU A 113 -3.56 9.60 -0.63
CA LEU A 113 -3.56 10.32 -1.90
C LEU A 113 -2.15 10.39 -2.51
N GLY A 114 -1.14 10.68 -1.69
CA GLY A 114 0.27 10.67 -2.11
C GLY A 114 0.71 9.31 -2.63
N ALA A 115 0.30 8.22 -1.98
CA ALA A 115 0.58 6.87 -2.45
C ALA A 115 -0.05 6.56 -3.83
N GLN A 116 -1.24 7.10 -4.12
CA GLN A 116 -1.87 6.95 -5.44
C GLN A 116 -1.09 7.72 -6.52
N LEU A 117 -0.69 8.95 -6.23
CA LEU A 117 0.10 9.79 -7.12
C LEU A 117 1.46 9.17 -7.40
N ALA A 118 2.17 8.72 -6.35
CA ALA A 118 3.45 8.05 -6.46
C ALA A 118 3.34 6.76 -7.29
N ARG A 119 2.32 5.91 -7.02
CA ARG A 119 2.10 4.67 -7.78
C ARG A 119 1.93 4.95 -9.27
N LYS A 120 1.10 5.94 -9.63
CA LYS A 120 0.89 6.32 -11.02
C LYS A 120 2.22 6.74 -11.66
N MET A 121 2.94 7.68 -11.05
CA MET A 121 4.20 8.19 -11.56
C MET A 121 5.27 7.09 -11.69
N LEU A 122 5.45 6.27 -10.65
CA LEU A 122 6.44 5.19 -10.66
C LEU A 122 6.11 4.12 -11.72
N TRP A 123 4.83 3.91 -11.98
CA TRP A 123 4.38 2.98 -13.02
C TRP A 123 4.62 3.54 -14.41
N THR A 124 4.12 4.76 -14.70
CA THR A 124 4.06 5.30 -16.08
C THR A 124 5.36 5.96 -16.51
N GLU A 125 6.03 6.68 -15.61
CA GLU A 125 7.24 7.44 -15.95
C GLU A 125 8.53 6.61 -15.76
N PHE A 126 8.56 5.76 -14.71
CA PHE A 126 9.77 4.98 -14.35
C PHE A 126 9.67 3.48 -14.68
N GLY A 127 8.55 3.04 -15.26
CA GLY A 127 8.37 1.66 -15.72
C GLY A 127 8.45 0.60 -14.61
N LEU A 128 8.05 0.97 -13.37
CA LEU A 128 8.00 0.03 -12.23
C LEU A 128 6.74 -0.84 -12.31
N SER A 129 6.69 -1.67 -13.35
CA SER A 129 5.59 -2.58 -13.66
C SER A 129 6.09 -3.79 -14.46
N GLY A 130 5.22 -4.77 -14.69
CA GLY A 130 5.47 -5.91 -15.57
C GLY A 130 6.27 -7.06 -14.96
N THR A 131 7.02 -6.86 -13.87
CA THR A 131 7.66 -7.94 -13.11
C THR A 131 7.35 -7.85 -11.62
N PRO A 132 7.32 -8.97 -10.89
CA PRO A 132 7.05 -8.98 -9.46
C PRO A 132 8.03 -8.10 -8.64
N GLU A 133 9.31 -8.07 -8.99
CA GLU A 133 10.33 -7.28 -8.30
C GLU A 133 10.03 -5.78 -8.42
N LYS A 134 9.76 -5.30 -9.64
CA LYS A 134 9.39 -3.91 -9.90
C LYS A 134 8.10 -3.52 -9.18
N GLN A 135 7.11 -4.42 -9.18
CA GLN A 135 5.85 -4.20 -8.46
C GLN A 135 6.10 -4.10 -6.95
N ARG A 136 6.87 -5.03 -6.36
CA ARG A 136 7.20 -5.02 -4.93
C ARG A 136 7.92 -3.76 -4.52
N PHE A 137 8.93 -3.34 -5.27
CA PHE A 137 9.66 -2.09 -5.01
C PHE A 137 8.72 -0.87 -5.04
N ARG A 138 7.89 -0.75 -6.09
CA ARG A 138 6.88 0.31 -6.20
C ARG A 138 5.91 0.30 -5.02
N GLU A 139 5.37 -0.86 -4.68
CA GLU A 139 4.41 -0.98 -3.58
C GLU A 139 5.06 -0.72 -2.21
N ALA A 140 6.34 -1.05 -2.01
CA ALA A 140 7.06 -0.67 -0.79
C ALA A 140 7.09 0.85 -0.62
N VAL A 141 7.46 1.59 -1.67
CA VAL A 141 7.41 3.06 -1.67
C VAL A 141 5.99 3.57 -1.37
N CYS A 142 4.98 3.01 -2.05
CA CYS A 142 3.59 3.44 -1.89
C CYS A 142 3.02 3.14 -0.50
N LEU A 143 3.37 2.01 0.10
CA LEU A 143 2.94 1.66 1.46
C LEU A 143 3.61 2.57 2.51
N LEU A 144 4.90 2.85 2.36
CA LEU A 144 5.61 3.79 3.22
C LEU A 144 4.96 5.18 3.17
N ILE A 145 4.69 5.71 1.97
CA ILE A 145 3.98 6.98 1.80
C ILE A 145 2.59 6.93 2.44
N ARG A 146 1.84 5.86 2.19
CA ARG A 146 0.46 5.71 2.67
C ARG A 146 0.37 5.75 4.19
N TYR A 147 1.33 5.16 4.86
CA TYR A 147 1.27 4.88 6.30
C TYR A 147 2.30 5.66 7.12
N HIS A 148 3.03 6.63 6.54
CA HIS A 148 4.12 7.34 7.23
C HIS A 148 3.72 8.00 8.55
N THR A 149 2.45 8.39 8.70
CA THR A 149 1.94 8.96 9.95
C THR A 149 1.46 7.93 10.97
N GLN A 150 1.35 6.64 10.61
CA GLN A 150 0.79 5.62 11.50
C GLN A 150 1.60 5.41 12.79
N PRO A 151 2.96 5.50 12.79
CA PRO A 151 3.72 5.43 14.03
C PRO A 151 3.38 6.51 15.06
N LEU A 152 2.90 7.67 14.60
CA LEU A 152 2.49 8.78 15.49
C LEU A 152 1.10 8.56 16.11
N HIS A 153 0.31 7.61 15.61
CA HIS A 153 -1.11 7.45 15.93
C HIS A 153 -1.52 6.02 16.27
N LEU A 154 -0.55 5.12 16.52
CA LEU A 154 -0.86 3.71 16.77
C LEU A 154 -1.72 3.56 18.04
N PHE A 155 -1.36 4.26 19.11
CA PHE A 155 -2.04 4.16 20.41
C PHE A 155 -3.38 4.92 20.49
N GLU A 156 -3.72 5.70 19.47
CA GLU A 156 -5.07 6.28 19.33
C GLU A 156 -6.07 5.23 18.83
N LYS A 157 -5.61 4.06 18.41
CA LYS A 157 -6.47 2.98 17.90
C LYS A 157 -7.04 2.15 19.04
N GLN A 158 -8.25 1.66 18.86
CA GLN A 158 -8.96 0.84 19.85
C GLN A 158 -8.22 -0.45 20.21
N ASP A 159 -7.52 -1.06 19.24
CA ASP A 159 -6.72 -2.26 19.41
C ASP A 159 -5.37 -2.05 18.70
N ALA A 160 -4.43 -1.42 19.40
CA ALA A 160 -3.13 -1.07 18.87
C ALA A 160 -2.33 -2.31 18.41
N VAL A 161 -2.41 -3.42 19.16
CA VAL A 161 -1.67 -4.65 18.83
C VAL A 161 -2.23 -5.27 17.54
N ALA A 162 -3.54 -5.49 17.44
CA ALA A 162 -4.15 -6.03 16.23
C ALA A 162 -3.91 -5.13 15.01
N GLN A 163 -3.91 -3.80 15.19
CA GLN A 163 -3.58 -2.86 14.11
C GLN A 163 -2.10 -2.95 13.73
N ALA A 164 -1.19 -3.11 14.69
CA ALA A 164 0.23 -3.30 14.42
C ALA A 164 0.48 -4.58 13.62
N LEU A 165 -0.10 -5.70 14.04
CA LEU A 165 0.01 -6.99 13.35
C LEU A 165 -0.56 -6.90 11.92
N LYS A 166 -1.74 -6.30 11.78
CA LYS A 166 -2.41 -6.12 10.48
C LYS A 166 -1.62 -5.25 9.51
N LEU A 167 -0.98 -4.20 10.00
CA LEU A 167 -0.15 -3.35 9.16
C LEU A 167 1.14 -4.09 8.74
N ALA A 168 1.79 -4.78 9.67
CA ALA A 168 3.00 -5.57 9.40
C ALA A 168 2.77 -6.67 8.34
N ALA A 169 1.57 -7.27 8.28
CA ALA A 169 1.22 -8.32 7.32
C ALA A 169 1.39 -7.89 5.84
N ASN A 170 1.36 -6.58 5.55
CA ASN A 170 1.70 -6.10 4.19
C ASN A 170 3.13 -6.48 3.77
N GLY A 171 4.06 -6.63 4.72
CA GLY A 171 5.44 -7.03 4.47
C GLY A 171 5.59 -8.43 3.89
N GLU A 172 4.62 -9.33 4.02
CA GLU A 172 4.63 -10.66 3.41
C GLU A 172 4.69 -10.59 1.87
N LEU A 173 3.91 -9.67 1.30
CA LEU A 173 3.82 -9.48 -0.15
C LEU A 173 4.77 -8.40 -0.67
N VAL A 174 5.21 -7.51 0.20
CA VAL A 174 5.97 -6.31 -0.13
C VAL A 174 7.23 -6.22 0.75
N PRO A 175 8.29 -6.97 0.43
CA PRO A 175 9.58 -6.85 1.10
C PRO A 175 10.08 -5.39 1.08
N GLY A 176 10.69 -4.96 2.17
CA GLY A 176 11.11 -3.56 2.35
C GLY A 176 10.07 -2.68 3.05
N PHE A 177 8.82 -3.15 3.22
CA PHE A 177 7.84 -2.55 4.10
C PHE A 177 7.76 -3.30 5.43
N SER A 178 8.04 -2.61 6.54
CA SER A 178 7.97 -3.11 7.91
C SER A 178 7.73 -1.95 8.88
N TRP A 179 7.45 -2.25 10.14
CA TRP A 179 7.45 -1.21 11.17
C TRP A 179 8.82 -0.56 11.31
N HIS A 180 9.91 -1.30 11.13
CA HIS A 180 11.26 -0.74 11.14
C HIS A 180 11.39 0.41 10.12
N THR A 181 11.13 0.15 8.84
CA THR A 181 11.25 1.16 7.78
C THR A 181 10.24 2.29 7.94
N LEU A 182 9.04 1.98 8.42
CA LEU A 182 7.99 2.95 8.67
C LEU A 182 8.33 3.89 9.83
N CYS A 183 8.88 3.35 10.94
CA CYS A 183 9.35 4.16 12.06
C CYS A 183 10.54 5.04 11.68
N LEU A 184 11.47 4.56 10.84
CA LEU A 184 12.56 5.41 10.33
C LEU A 184 12.01 6.61 9.53
N LEU A 185 11.02 6.39 8.67
CA LEU A 185 10.39 7.47 7.91
C LEU A 185 9.66 8.46 8.83
N SER A 186 8.87 7.97 9.77
CA SER A 186 8.16 8.83 10.73
C SER A 186 9.09 9.59 11.67
N GLU A 187 10.20 8.97 12.11
CA GLU A 187 11.23 9.65 12.88
C GLU A 187 11.89 10.76 12.08
N ALA A 188 12.22 10.49 10.82
CA ALA A 188 12.78 11.50 9.92
C ALA A 188 11.78 12.64 9.67
N ASP A 189 10.48 12.34 9.50
CA ASP A 189 9.42 13.33 9.39
C ASP A 189 9.32 14.21 10.65
N ALA A 190 9.36 13.62 11.83
CA ALA A 190 9.39 14.38 13.10
C ALA A 190 10.65 15.25 13.22
N LEU A 191 11.82 14.72 12.85
CA LEU A 191 13.09 15.46 12.88
C LEU A 191 13.16 16.59 11.85
N GLY A 192 12.53 16.39 10.68
CA GLY A 192 12.54 17.31 9.57
C GLY A 192 11.58 18.49 9.71
N ARG A 193 10.92 18.69 10.85
CA ARG A 193 10.03 19.83 11.06
C ARG A 193 10.54 20.82 12.10
N ILE A 194 10.14 22.08 11.95
CA ILE A 194 10.33 23.15 12.93
C ILE A 194 9.03 23.30 13.71
N ALA A 195 8.90 22.55 14.82
CA ALA A 195 7.67 22.49 15.62
C ALA A 195 7.99 22.31 17.10
N PRO A 196 7.17 22.87 18.01
CA PRO A 196 7.38 22.75 19.47
C PRO A 196 7.15 21.31 19.97
N ASP A 197 6.35 20.49 19.27
CA ASP A 197 6.01 19.11 19.62
C ASP A 197 6.96 18.05 19.02
N LYS A 198 8.07 18.46 18.43
CA LYS A 198 9.04 17.58 17.76
C LYS A 198 9.48 16.39 18.61
N GLU A 199 9.89 16.65 19.87
CA GLU A 199 10.33 15.59 20.78
C GLU A 199 9.16 14.67 21.21
N ALA A 200 7.97 15.23 21.40
CA ALA A 200 6.78 14.41 21.69
C ALA A 200 6.49 13.44 20.51
N LYS A 201 6.58 13.92 19.28
CA LYS A 201 6.41 13.07 18.09
C LYS A 201 7.48 11.99 17.94
N ARG A 202 8.73 12.28 18.31
CA ARG A 202 9.78 11.25 18.38
C ARG A 202 9.48 10.19 19.42
N ASN A 203 8.98 10.59 20.60
CA ASN A 203 8.58 9.65 21.65
C ASN A 203 7.40 8.77 21.19
N ASP A 204 6.40 9.31 20.46
CA ASP A 204 5.31 8.52 19.89
C ASP A 204 5.84 7.43 18.93
N VAL A 205 6.84 7.77 18.11
CA VAL A 205 7.50 6.79 17.22
C VAL A 205 8.26 5.73 18.00
N GLU A 206 8.98 6.11 19.09
CA GLU A 206 9.70 5.15 19.92
C GLU A 206 8.76 4.19 20.65
N LEU A 207 7.68 4.69 21.22
CA LEU A 207 6.64 3.84 21.83
C LEU A 207 6.05 2.85 20.81
N THR A 208 5.81 3.30 19.58
CA THR A 208 5.34 2.41 18.51
C THR A 208 6.39 1.35 18.13
N ARG A 209 7.67 1.72 18.13
CA ARG A 209 8.80 0.81 17.89
C ARG A 209 8.86 -0.29 18.93
N GLU A 210 8.73 0.06 20.21
CA GLU A 210 8.68 -0.88 21.31
C GLU A 210 7.48 -1.81 21.22
N ALA A 211 6.28 -1.27 21.02
CA ALA A 211 5.06 -2.05 20.87
C ALA A 211 5.12 -3.05 19.69
N ALA A 212 5.70 -2.65 18.56
CA ALA A 212 5.86 -3.54 17.40
C ALA A 212 6.90 -4.64 17.68
N ARG A 213 7.95 -4.37 18.48
CA ARG A 213 8.92 -5.38 18.92
C ARG A 213 8.27 -6.37 19.88
N GLU A 214 7.54 -5.89 20.88
CA GLU A 214 6.81 -6.73 21.84
C GLU A 214 5.77 -7.62 21.13
N ALA A 215 5.07 -7.07 20.13
CA ALA A 215 4.13 -7.82 19.30
C ALA A 215 4.83 -8.76 18.28
N GLY A 216 6.16 -8.82 18.25
CA GLY A 216 6.91 -9.68 17.33
C GLY A 216 6.76 -9.34 15.83
N CYS A 217 6.40 -8.08 15.50
CA CYS A 217 6.11 -7.66 14.12
C CYS A 217 6.92 -6.44 13.64
N TYR A 218 8.02 -6.09 14.32
CA TYR A 218 8.80 -4.88 14.00
C TYR A 218 9.57 -5.00 12.67
N ASP A 219 10.40 -6.03 12.51
CA ASP A 219 11.25 -6.22 11.33
C ASP A 219 10.59 -7.06 10.23
N ARG A 220 9.60 -7.86 10.61
CA ARG A 220 8.90 -8.80 9.72
C ARG A 220 7.45 -8.99 10.20
N PRO A 221 6.56 -9.48 9.33
CA PRO A 221 5.21 -9.88 9.74
C PRO A 221 5.25 -10.91 10.87
N PHE A 222 4.24 -10.86 11.73
CA PHE A 222 4.04 -11.87 12.77
C PHE A 222 3.69 -13.21 12.13
N ALA A 223 4.34 -14.28 12.58
CA ALA A 223 4.07 -15.63 12.10
C ALA A 223 2.85 -16.22 12.81
N PHE A 224 1.67 -16.07 12.24
CA PHE A 224 0.44 -16.67 12.77
C PHE A 224 0.50 -18.20 12.67
N PRO A 225 -0.08 -18.95 13.63
CA PRO A 225 -0.16 -20.41 13.57
C PRO A 225 -0.99 -20.90 12.38
N SER A 226 -1.98 -20.11 11.93
CA SER A 226 -2.76 -20.39 10.73
C SER A 226 -3.27 -19.12 10.07
N ALA A 227 -3.50 -19.17 8.75
CA ALA A 227 -4.17 -18.09 8.02
C ALA A 227 -5.62 -17.84 8.51
N HIS A 228 -6.22 -18.83 9.17
CA HIS A 228 -7.55 -18.70 9.76
C HIS A 228 -7.50 -17.81 11.02
N THR A 229 -6.50 -18.01 11.89
CA THR A 229 -6.24 -17.16 13.06
C THR A 229 -5.98 -15.71 12.65
N GLU A 230 -5.09 -15.50 11.69
CA GLU A 230 -4.79 -14.17 11.14
C GLU A 230 -6.05 -13.46 10.65
N ARG A 231 -6.86 -14.16 9.84
CA ARG A 231 -8.08 -13.61 9.27
C ARG A 231 -9.11 -13.27 10.35
N ALA A 232 -9.29 -14.15 11.34
CA ALA A 232 -10.20 -13.93 12.45
C ALA A 232 -9.82 -12.68 13.25
N LEU A 233 -8.53 -12.52 13.59
CA LEU A 233 -8.00 -11.35 14.29
C LEU A 233 -8.22 -10.07 13.45
N PHE A 234 -7.85 -10.08 12.17
CA PHE A 234 -7.94 -8.90 11.31
C PHE A 234 -9.38 -8.46 10.98
N ARG A 235 -10.34 -9.33 11.22
CA ARG A 235 -11.78 -9.02 11.16
C ARG A 235 -12.37 -8.55 12.49
N GLY A 236 -11.55 -8.39 13.52
CA GLY A 236 -11.97 -7.93 14.85
C GLY A 236 -12.51 -9.05 15.74
N GLY A 237 -12.20 -10.30 15.43
CA GLY A 237 -12.44 -11.42 16.33
C GLY A 237 -11.62 -11.32 17.61
N ARG A 238 -12.19 -11.73 18.74
CA ARG A 238 -11.47 -11.81 20.03
C ARG A 238 -10.63 -13.08 20.08
N VAL A 239 -9.48 -13.02 19.42
CA VAL A 239 -8.54 -14.13 19.24
C VAL A 239 -7.16 -13.68 19.65
N TRP A 240 -6.41 -14.54 20.35
CA TRP A 240 -5.00 -14.28 20.61
C TRP A 240 -4.16 -14.60 19.35
N PRO A 241 -3.16 -13.81 19.01
CA PRO A 241 -2.35 -14.02 17.78
C PRO A 241 -1.71 -15.41 17.71
N GLU A 242 -1.32 -15.97 18.86
CA GLU A 242 -0.66 -17.27 18.98
C GLU A 242 -1.66 -18.46 19.04
N GLN A 243 -2.97 -18.17 19.11
CA GLN A 243 -3.99 -19.20 19.22
C GLN A 243 -4.19 -19.88 17.87
N GLU A 244 -4.00 -21.19 17.80
CA GLU A 244 -4.40 -21.96 16.63
C GLU A 244 -5.93 -22.17 16.66
N LEU A 245 -6.61 -21.56 15.70
CA LEU A 245 -8.06 -21.75 15.51
C LEU A 245 -8.31 -22.95 14.60
N TYR A 246 -9.35 -23.72 14.93
CA TYR A 246 -9.87 -24.76 14.05
C TYR A 246 -10.39 -24.13 12.76
N ASP A 247 -9.89 -24.58 11.61
CA ASP A 247 -10.33 -24.11 10.29
C ASP A 247 -11.47 -25.01 9.78
N ASP A 248 -12.69 -24.54 9.90
CA ASP A 248 -13.91 -25.18 9.43
C ASP A 248 -14.28 -24.83 7.98
N THR A 249 -13.42 -24.11 7.27
CA THR A 249 -13.67 -23.75 5.87
C THR A 249 -13.58 -24.99 4.98
N TRP A 250 -14.51 -25.11 4.03
CA TRP A 250 -14.60 -26.28 3.16
C TRP A 250 -13.68 -26.25 1.93
N GLY A 251 -13.14 -25.10 1.58
CA GLY A 251 -12.29 -24.96 0.39
C GLY A 251 -12.03 -23.52 0.00
N GLU A 252 -11.41 -23.32 -1.17
CA GLU A 252 -10.94 -22.02 -1.64
C GLU A 252 -11.74 -21.51 -2.84
N VAL A 253 -12.12 -20.24 -2.80
CA VAL A 253 -12.66 -19.48 -3.94
C VAL A 253 -11.60 -18.47 -4.39
N ILE A 254 -11.27 -18.44 -5.67
CA ILE A 254 -10.28 -17.53 -6.23
C ILE A 254 -10.99 -16.28 -6.75
N LEU A 255 -10.69 -15.14 -6.15
CA LEU A 255 -11.17 -13.84 -6.58
C LEU A 255 -10.09 -13.18 -7.46
N LEU A 256 -10.26 -13.29 -8.77
CA LEU A 256 -9.30 -12.75 -9.73
C LEU A 256 -9.58 -11.28 -9.99
N CYS A 257 -8.56 -10.45 -9.86
CA CYS A 257 -8.61 -9.00 -10.02
C CYS A 257 -7.62 -8.53 -11.09
N GLY A 258 -7.99 -7.52 -11.87
CA GLY A 258 -7.12 -6.91 -12.87
C GLY A 258 -7.92 -6.21 -13.96
N LEU A 259 -7.31 -5.22 -14.60
CA LEU A 259 -7.93 -4.48 -15.68
C LEU A 259 -8.23 -5.39 -16.89
N PRO A 260 -9.13 -5.00 -17.79
CA PRO A 260 -9.28 -5.68 -19.10
C PRO A 260 -7.92 -5.80 -19.79
N GLY A 261 -7.68 -6.95 -20.42
CA GLY A 261 -6.42 -7.20 -21.16
C GLY A 261 -5.21 -7.61 -20.29
N THR A 262 -5.32 -7.71 -18.96
CA THR A 262 -4.19 -8.11 -18.08
C THR A 262 -3.86 -9.61 -18.12
N GLY A 263 -4.48 -10.39 -19.00
CA GLY A 263 -4.18 -11.82 -19.15
C GLY A 263 -4.88 -12.73 -18.13
N LYS A 264 -5.97 -12.29 -17.48
CA LYS A 264 -6.71 -13.09 -16.49
C LYS A 264 -7.11 -14.47 -17.00
N ASP A 265 -7.68 -14.56 -18.23
CA ASP A 265 -8.10 -15.83 -18.80
C ASP A 265 -6.91 -16.75 -19.14
N THR A 266 -5.80 -16.18 -19.57
CA THR A 266 -4.56 -16.91 -19.80
C THR A 266 -4.02 -17.46 -18.50
N TRP A 267 -4.03 -16.66 -17.44
CA TRP A 267 -3.60 -17.08 -16.10
C TRP A 267 -4.48 -18.22 -15.56
N ILE A 268 -5.82 -18.15 -15.73
CA ILE A 268 -6.73 -19.23 -15.35
C ILE A 268 -6.33 -20.52 -16.07
N ARG A 269 -6.19 -20.48 -17.38
CA ARG A 269 -5.83 -21.65 -18.19
C ARG A 269 -4.48 -22.28 -17.77
N SER A 270 -3.52 -21.45 -17.35
CA SER A 270 -2.19 -21.93 -16.95
C SER A 270 -2.12 -22.49 -15.53
N ASN A 271 -3.01 -22.04 -14.63
CA ASN A 271 -2.88 -22.36 -13.20
C ASN A 271 -4.01 -23.26 -12.67
N TYR A 272 -5.19 -23.24 -13.29
CA TYR A 272 -6.38 -23.93 -12.80
C TYR A 272 -7.15 -24.63 -13.93
N HIS A 273 -6.71 -25.85 -14.23
CA HIS A 273 -7.42 -26.69 -15.19
C HIS A 273 -8.70 -27.28 -14.59
N GLY A 274 -9.84 -27.01 -15.20
CA GLY A 274 -11.12 -27.67 -14.86
C GLY A 274 -11.91 -27.05 -13.70
N LEU A 275 -11.42 -25.97 -13.03
CA LEU A 275 -12.25 -25.26 -12.08
C LEU A 275 -13.34 -24.45 -12.80
N PRO A 276 -14.60 -24.51 -12.34
CA PRO A 276 -15.66 -23.68 -12.88
C PRO A 276 -15.32 -22.19 -12.67
N THR A 277 -15.69 -21.38 -13.65
CA THR A 277 -15.41 -19.94 -13.63
C THR A 277 -16.71 -19.17 -13.74
N VAL A 278 -16.94 -18.24 -12.82
CA VAL A 278 -17.96 -17.21 -12.94
C VAL A 278 -17.31 -16.01 -13.64
N CYS A 279 -17.58 -15.87 -14.94
CA CYS A 279 -17.02 -14.80 -15.75
C CYS A 279 -18.11 -13.79 -16.11
N LEU A 280 -17.93 -12.52 -15.74
CA LEU A 280 -18.90 -11.47 -16.03
C LEU A 280 -19.02 -11.18 -17.54
N ASP A 281 -17.93 -11.32 -18.27
CA ASP A 281 -17.92 -11.07 -19.73
C ASP A 281 -18.68 -12.17 -20.47
N ASP A 282 -18.51 -13.44 -20.10
CA ASP A 282 -19.27 -14.57 -20.68
C ASP A 282 -20.76 -14.46 -20.36
N LEU A 283 -21.10 -14.11 -19.12
CA LEU A 283 -22.47 -13.87 -18.72
C LEU A 283 -23.11 -12.71 -19.48
N ARG A 284 -22.33 -11.66 -19.74
CA ARG A 284 -22.79 -10.51 -20.53
C ARG A 284 -23.17 -10.91 -21.93
N VAL A 285 -22.34 -11.72 -22.59
CA VAL A 285 -22.64 -12.27 -23.91
C VAL A 285 -23.88 -13.15 -23.87
N LYS A 286 -23.94 -14.08 -22.90
CA LYS A 286 -25.06 -14.99 -22.74
C LYS A 286 -26.42 -14.30 -22.49
N LEU A 287 -26.40 -13.19 -21.75
CA LEU A 287 -27.61 -12.42 -21.42
C LEU A 287 -27.90 -11.28 -22.40
N GLY A 288 -27.09 -11.10 -23.44
CA GLY A 288 -27.26 -10.04 -24.44
C GLY A 288 -27.13 -8.61 -23.89
N VAL A 289 -26.40 -8.42 -22.77
CA VAL A 289 -26.25 -7.10 -22.12
C VAL A 289 -25.13 -6.33 -22.81
N LYS A 290 -25.43 -5.13 -23.32
CA LYS A 290 -24.42 -4.26 -23.93
C LYS A 290 -23.39 -3.77 -22.90
N PRO A 291 -22.11 -3.54 -23.28
CA PRO A 291 -21.07 -3.05 -22.37
C PRO A 291 -21.42 -1.76 -21.62
N SER A 292 -22.17 -0.85 -22.27
CA SER A 292 -22.67 0.41 -21.70
C SER A 292 -24.01 0.28 -20.99
N GLY A 293 -24.61 -0.93 -20.92
CA GLY A 293 -25.91 -1.16 -20.34
C GLY A 293 -25.85 -1.29 -18.79
N ASN A 294 -27.05 -1.31 -18.16
CA ASN A 294 -27.16 -1.54 -16.74
C ASN A 294 -26.64 -2.93 -16.34
N SER A 295 -25.58 -2.97 -15.57
CA SER A 295 -24.91 -4.19 -15.14
C SER A 295 -25.51 -4.83 -13.87
N GLY A 296 -26.56 -4.24 -13.28
CA GLY A 296 -27.14 -4.73 -12.02
C GLY A 296 -27.66 -6.17 -12.13
N GLY A 297 -28.47 -6.47 -13.15
CA GLY A 297 -28.98 -7.84 -13.41
C GLY A 297 -27.86 -8.84 -13.70
N LEU A 298 -26.84 -8.41 -14.45
CA LEU A 298 -25.66 -9.22 -14.75
C LEU A 298 -24.89 -9.61 -13.48
N ILE A 299 -24.66 -8.64 -12.56
CA ILE A 299 -23.98 -8.90 -11.30
C ILE A 299 -24.80 -9.84 -10.41
N GLN A 300 -26.13 -9.70 -10.39
CA GLN A 300 -27.00 -10.61 -9.62
C GLN A 300 -26.99 -12.03 -10.21
N ALA A 301 -27.02 -12.18 -11.53
CA ALA A 301 -26.90 -13.48 -12.18
C ALA A 301 -25.55 -14.15 -11.85
N ALA A 302 -24.46 -13.39 -11.90
CA ALA A 302 -23.14 -13.89 -11.50
C ALA A 302 -23.08 -14.32 -10.04
N LYS A 303 -23.66 -13.52 -9.13
CA LYS A 303 -23.74 -13.88 -7.70
C LYS A 303 -24.58 -15.12 -7.48
N GLU A 304 -25.67 -15.32 -8.23
CA GLU A 304 -26.48 -16.53 -8.09
C GLU A 304 -25.73 -17.76 -8.59
N GLN A 305 -25.04 -17.67 -9.71
CA GLN A 305 -24.17 -18.76 -10.18
C GLN A 305 -23.07 -19.09 -9.13
N ALA A 306 -22.47 -18.08 -8.50
CA ALA A 306 -21.53 -18.30 -7.41
C ALA A 306 -22.21 -19.00 -6.21
N ARG A 307 -23.43 -18.59 -5.82
CA ARG A 307 -24.18 -19.25 -4.72
C ARG A 307 -24.46 -20.72 -5.01
N GLU A 308 -24.69 -21.09 -6.26
CA GLU A 308 -24.86 -22.50 -6.63
C GLU A 308 -23.61 -23.33 -6.31
N TYR A 309 -22.41 -22.82 -6.65
CA TYR A 309 -21.14 -23.47 -6.31
C TYR A 309 -20.89 -23.47 -4.79
N LEU A 310 -21.16 -22.35 -4.11
CA LEU A 310 -21.00 -22.23 -2.66
C LEU A 310 -21.88 -23.22 -1.90
N ARG A 311 -23.17 -23.39 -2.26
CA ARG A 311 -24.07 -24.38 -1.66
C ARG A 311 -23.59 -25.82 -1.85
N LYS A 312 -22.90 -26.09 -2.97
CA LYS A 312 -22.31 -27.41 -3.27
C LYS A 312 -20.93 -27.58 -2.65
N ARG A 313 -20.42 -26.58 -1.94
CA ARG A 313 -19.03 -26.55 -1.44
C ARG A 313 -18.01 -26.83 -2.54
N GLN A 314 -18.24 -26.30 -3.74
CA GLN A 314 -17.41 -26.50 -4.92
C GLN A 314 -16.51 -25.29 -5.13
N PRO A 315 -15.16 -25.47 -5.16
CA PRO A 315 -14.23 -24.42 -5.53
C PRO A 315 -14.52 -23.86 -6.92
N PHE A 316 -14.35 -22.56 -7.07
CA PHE A 316 -14.53 -21.86 -8.34
C PHE A 316 -13.67 -20.58 -8.43
N ILE A 317 -13.60 -20.02 -9.62
CA ILE A 317 -12.93 -18.76 -9.90
C ILE A 317 -13.96 -17.68 -10.20
N TRP A 318 -13.87 -16.56 -9.51
CA TRP A 318 -14.61 -15.35 -9.88
C TRP A 318 -13.72 -14.45 -10.73
N ASN A 319 -14.02 -14.34 -12.03
CA ASN A 319 -13.23 -13.59 -13.01
C ASN A 319 -13.92 -12.28 -13.39
N ALA A 320 -13.39 -11.17 -12.90
CA ALA A 320 -13.84 -9.82 -13.26
C ALA A 320 -12.74 -8.78 -12.96
N THR A 321 -12.98 -7.52 -13.30
CA THR A 321 -12.07 -6.39 -12.96
C THR A 321 -11.95 -6.21 -11.45
N ASN A 322 -13.04 -6.37 -10.71
CA ASN A 322 -13.11 -6.38 -9.24
C ASN A 322 -12.45 -5.15 -8.58
N LEU A 323 -13.02 -3.98 -8.80
CA LEU A 323 -12.61 -2.74 -8.13
C LEU A 323 -12.67 -2.90 -6.59
N THR A 324 -11.81 -2.21 -5.87
CA THR A 324 -11.65 -2.31 -4.41
C THR A 324 -12.98 -2.19 -3.64
N SER A 325 -13.87 -1.29 -4.08
CA SER A 325 -15.18 -1.07 -3.46
C SER A 325 -16.13 -2.27 -3.56
N LYS A 326 -15.94 -3.15 -4.56
CA LYS A 326 -16.77 -4.34 -4.78
C LYS A 326 -16.19 -5.62 -4.20
N ARG A 327 -14.87 -5.64 -3.94
CA ARG A 327 -14.19 -6.84 -3.42
C ARG A 327 -14.72 -7.24 -2.05
N LYS A 328 -14.91 -6.30 -1.15
CA LYS A 328 -15.40 -6.59 0.22
C LYS A 328 -16.74 -7.33 0.19
N GLU A 329 -17.68 -6.85 -0.62
CA GLU A 329 -19.00 -7.46 -0.76
C GLU A 329 -18.94 -8.91 -1.26
N LEU A 330 -18.04 -9.21 -2.20
CA LEU A 330 -17.83 -10.56 -2.71
C LEU A 330 -17.13 -11.46 -1.68
N ILE A 331 -16.13 -10.96 -0.99
CA ILE A 331 -15.43 -11.68 0.06
C ILE A 331 -16.43 -12.04 1.18
N ASP A 332 -17.20 -11.08 1.66
CA ASP A 332 -18.20 -11.29 2.69
C ASP A 332 -19.26 -12.33 2.25
N LEU A 333 -19.68 -12.29 0.98
CA LEU A 333 -20.59 -13.30 0.41
C LEU A 333 -19.96 -14.71 0.43
N PHE A 334 -18.73 -14.87 -0.06
CA PHE A 334 -18.10 -16.20 -0.17
C PHE A 334 -17.80 -16.78 1.21
N GLU A 335 -17.30 -15.97 2.13
CA GLU A 335 -17.03 -16.39 3.50
C GLU A 335 -18.32 -16.69 4.31
N SER A 336 -19.44 -16.04 4.00
CA SER A 336 -20.72 -16.38 4.64
C SER A 336 -21.20 -17.81 4.36
N TYR A 337 -20.64 -18.46 3.33
CA TYR A 337 -20.84 -19.88 3.02
C TYR A 337 -19.70 -20.79 3.50
N GLY A 338 -18.78 -20.28 4.32
CA GLY A 338 -17.63 -21.03 4.85
C GLY A 338 -16.51 -21.28 3.82
N ALA A 339 -16.41 -20.50 2.76
CA ALA A 339 -15.28 -20.59 1.82
C ALA A 339 -14.10 -19.71 2.27
N ARG A 340 -12.86 -20.15 2.00
CA ARG A 340 -11.70 -19.27 2.01
C ARG A 340 -11.65 -18.48 0.72
N VAL A 341 -11.20 -17.21 0.79
CA VAL A 341 -11.06 -16.37 -0.41
C VAL A 341 -9.59 -16.06 -0.64
N LYS A 342 -9.10 -16.48 -1.80
CA LYS A 342 -7.77 -16.11 -2.30
C LYS A 342 -7.90 -15.03 -3.36
N ILE A 343 -7.28 -13.86 -3.10
CA ILE A 343 -7.25 -12.78 -4.09
C ILE A 343 -6.01 -12.94 -4.95
N VAL A 344 -6.20 -12.93 -6.27
CA VAL A 344 -5.09 -12.88 -7.24
C VAL A 344 -5.24 -11.61 -8.05
N PHE A 345 -4.25 -10.75 -7.95
CA PHE A 345 -4.21 -9.49 -8.70
C PHE A 345 -3.23 -9.61 -9.87
N LEU A 346 -3.73 -9.36 -11.08
CA LEU A 346 -2.93 -9.36 -12.30
C LEU A 346 -2.71 -7.95 -12.83
N GLU A 347 -1.47 -7.65 -13.08
CA GLU A 347 -1.00 -6.39 -13.64
C GLU A 347 -0.09 -6.65 -14.83
N THR A 348 -0.23 -5.85 -15.88
CA THR A 348 0.69 -5.85 -17.02
C THR A 348 1.58 -4.62 -17.01
N GLY A 349 2.72 -4.68 -17.69
CA GLY A 349 3.50 -3.49 -18.01
C GLY A 349 2.67 -2.49 -18.82
N TRP A 350 3.02 -1.23 -18.67
CA TRP A 350 2.43 -0.12 -19.44
C TRP A 350 3.09 -0.05 -20.80
#